data_4b6e42af5809158427e51b85cbb91ddd
#
_entry.id   4b6e42af5809158427e51b85cbb91ddd
#
_cell.length_a   1.000
_cell.length_b   1.000
_cell.length_c   1.000
_cell.angle_alpha   90.00
_cell.angle_beta   90.00
_cell.angle_gamma   90.00
#
_symmetry.space_group_name_H-M   'P 1'
#
loop_
_entity.id
_entity.type
_entity.pdbx_description
1 polymer ?
#
loop_
_entity_poly.entity_id
_entity_poly.type
_entity_poly.pdbx_seq_one_letter_code
_entity_poly.pdbx_strand_id
1 'polypeptide(L)'
;MNFSIARRQLLQAGLISALPIPAFAQERKFEPVAGPWRTFELTTTVTVAEPKGVNKLWLPVPDLDTDWQKTLSNDWSGNATRASLANDPARGVRMVYDEFDAGVTAPTLTVTSKLQTRNRSVDVTRPGTVADVDAASLKQYLGPTELQPIDGVVRKTALEA
;
A
#
# COMPACT_ATOMS: atom_id res chain seq x y z
N MET A 1 -61.43 38.22 -38.28
CA MET A 1 -61.25 37.16 -37.30
C MET A 1 -60.11 37.56 -36.37
N ASN A 2 -60.48 38.08 -35.19
CA ASN A 2 -59.46 38.50 -34.18
C ASN A 2 -59.22 37.33 -33.22
N PHE A 3 -58.06 36.75 -33.27
CA PHE A 3 -57.65 35.80 -32.27
C PHE A 3 -56.98 36.52 -31.09
N SER A 4 -57.68 36.71 -29.98
CA SER A 4 -57.19 37.15 -28.74
C SER A 4 -56.74 35.92 -27.94
N ILE A 5 -55.45 35.60 -27.97
CA ILE A 5 -54.86 34.59 -27.08
C ILE A 5 -54.75 35.22 -25.70
N ALA A 6 -55.54 34.71 -24.76
CA ALA A 6 -55.59 35.22 -23.39
C ALA A 6 -54.18 35.09 -22.69
N ARG A 7 -53.69 36.24 -22.25
CA ARG A 7 -52.40 36.35 -21.48
C ARG A 7 -52.26 35.37 -20.31
N ARG A 8 -53.34 34.79 -19.83
CA ARG A 8 -53.35 33.82 -18.72
C ARG A 8 -52.79 32.45 -19.11
N GLN A 9 -52.84 32.04 -20.37
CA GLN A 9 -52.34 30.74 -20.82
C GLN A 9 -50.83 30.73 -21.06
N LEU A 10 -50.20 31.89 -21.32
CA LEU A 10 -48.74 32.04 -21.44
C LEU A 10 -48.03 31.98 -20.11
N LEU A 11 -48.69 32.33 -19.00
CA LEU A 11 -48.10 32.26 -17.65
C LEU A 11 -48.14 30.85 -17.05
N GLN A 12 -48.97 29.95 -17.55
CA GLN A 12 -49.01 28.57 -17.09
C GLN A 12 -48.00 27.65 -17.79
N ALA A 13 -47.50 28.02 -18.96
CA ALA A 13 -46.47 27.28 -19.69
C ALA A 13 -45.04 27.54 -19.16
N GLY A 14 -44.84 28.63 -18.41
CA GLY A 14 -43.53 29.04 -17.89
C GLY A 14 -43.14 28.42 -16.53
N LEU A 15 -44.04 27.72 -15.85
CA LEU A 15 -43.81 27.20 -14.50
C LEU A 15 -43.35 25.74 -14.44
N ILE A 16 -43.21 25.06 -15.57
CA ILE A 16 -42.82 23.63 -15.62
C ILE A 16 -41.29 23.46 -15.78
N SER A 17 -40.55 24.51 -16.04
CA SER A 17 -39.11 24.42 -16.31
C SER A 17 -38.16 24.62 -15.10
N ALA A 18 -38.68 24.65 -13.88
CA ALA A 18 -37.88 24.82 -12.67
C ALA A 18 -37.97 23.62 -11.69
N LEU A 19 -38.16 22.41 -12.23
CA LEU A 19 -37.86 21.25 -11.41
C LEU A 19 -36.32 21.18 -11.31
N PRO A 20 -35.73 21.20 -10.09
CA PRO A 20 -34.30 20.94 -9.94
C PRO A 20 -34.06 19.52 -10.49
N ILE A 21 -33.39 19.43 -11.62
CA ILE A 21 -32.83 18.16 -12.09
C ILE A 21 -31.91 17.74 -10.92
N PRO A 22 -32.19 16.60 -10.26
CA PRO A 22 -31.26 16.15 -9.26
C PRO A 22 -29.87 16.03 -9.95
N ALA A 23 -28.97 16.92 -9.62
CA ALA A 23 -27.59 16.72 -9.98
C ALA A 23 -27.20 15.42 -9.29
N PHE A 24 -27.24 14.30 -10.03
CA PHE A 24 -26.62 13.07 -9.59
C PHE A 24 -25.16 13.45 -9.32
N ALA A 25 -24.80 13.63 -8.06
CA ALA A 25 -23.45 13.86 -7.66
C ALA A 25 -22.67 12.66 -8.18
N GLN A 26 -21.96 12.84 -9.27
CA GLN A 26 -21.16 11.79 -9.88
C GLN A 26 -20.17 11.37 -8.81
N GLU A 27 -20.32 10.14 -8.33
CA GLU A 27 -19.45 9.60 -7.29
C GLU A 27 -18.00 9.70 -7.78
N ARG A 28 -17.22 10.52 -7.11
CA ARG A 28 -15.83 10.76 -7.50
C ARG A 28 -14.99 9.57 -7.12
N LYS A 29 -14.42 8.88 -8.10
CA LYS A 29 -13.45 7.84 -7.86
C LYS A 29 -12.17 8.41 -7.28
N PHE A 30 -11.51 7.63 -6.42
CA PHE A 30 -10.18 7.93 -5.95
C PHE A 30 -9.17 7.68 -7.09
N GLU A 31 -8.72 8.74 -7.72
CA GLU A 31 -7.78 8.70 -8.85
C GLU A 31 -6.54 9.54 -8.53
N PRO A 32 -5.54 8.96 -7.89
CA PRO A 32 -4.31 9.69 -7.60
C PRO A 32 -3.51 9.97 -8.85
N VAL A 33 -2.97 11.19 -8.93
CA VAL A 33 -2.13 11.63 -10.04
C VAL A 33 -0.74 11.03 -9.89
N ALA A 34 -0.28 10.34 -10.94
CA ALA A 34 1.03 9.71 -11.00
C ALA A 34 2.10 10.67 -11.49
N GLY A 35 3.23 10.73 -10.80
CA GLY A 35 4.46 11.38 -11.27
C GLY A 35 5.30 10.46 -12.17
N PRO A 36 6.46 10.94 -12.65
CA PRO A 36 7.41 10.13 -13.40
C PRO A 36 8.04 9.04 -12.52
N TRP A 37 8.38 7.91 -13.15
CA TRP A 37 9.15 6.85 -12.52
C TRP A 37 10.57 7.30 -12.21
N ARG A 38 11.08 6.92 -11.04
CA ARG A 38 12.47 7.11 -10.61
C ARG A 38 13.03 5.78 -10.21
N THR A 39 14.23 5.46 -10.65
CA THR A 39 14.95 4.23 -10.29
C THR A 39 15.86 4.50 -9.12
N PHE A 40 15.86 3.59 -8.17
CA PHE A 40 16.71 3.60 -6.98
C PHE A 40 17.46 2.27 -6.90
N GLU A 41 18.66 2.33 -6.38
CA GLU A 41 19.43 1.19 -5.94
C GLU A 41 19.67 1.33 -4.44
N LEU A 42 19.25 0.32 -3.69
CA LEU A 42 19.39 0.25 -2.24
C LEU A 42 20.33 -0.90 -1.90
N THR A 43 21.48 -0.59 -1.32
CA THR A 43 22.40 -1.59 -0.80
C THR A 43 22.30 -1.64 0.72
N THR A 44 22.01 -2.83 1.24
CA THR A 44 21.93 -3.11 2.68
C THR A 44 23.00 -4.13 3.02
N THR A 45 23.89 -3.78 3.94
CA THR A 45 24.91 -4.71 4.47
C THR A 45 24.62 -4.98 5.94
N VAL A 46 24.56 -6.25 6.31
CA VAL A 46 24.35 -6.71 7.68
C VAL A 46 25.55 -7.56 8.07
N THR A 47 26.14 -7.24 9.22
CA THR A 47 27.20 -8.05 9.84
C THR A 47 26.72 -8.47 11.23
N VAL A 48 26.79 -9.76 11.53
CA VAL A 48 26.42 -10.28 12.86
C VAL A 48 27.57 -9.99 13.84
N ALA A 49 27.25 -9.16 14.83
CA ALA A 49 28.18 -8.89 15.92
C ALA A 49 28.24 -10.08 16.88
N GLU A 50 29.45 -10.46 17.36
CA GLU A 50 29.66 -11.53 18.34
C GLU A 50 28.97 -12.85 17.98
N PRO A 51 29.22 -13.44 16.80
CA PRO A 51 28.53 -14.64 16.35
C PRO A 51 28.85 -15.81 17.29
N LYS A 52 27.85 -16.61 17.62
CA LYS A 52 27.99 -17.80 18.47
C LYS A 52 27.29 -18.99 17.84
N GLY A 53 28.03 -20.07 17.58
CA GLY A 53 27.48 -21.26 16.94
C GLY A 53 27.03 -20.99 15.53
N VAL A 54 26.00 -21.71 15.08
CA VAL A 54 25.35 -21.49 13.77
C VAL A 54 24.50 -20.23 13.84
N ASN A 55 24.73 -19.31 12.91
CA ASN A 55 23.93 -18.09 12.80
C ASN A 55 23.00 -18.17 11.60
N LYS A 56 21.78 -17.63 11.74
CA LYS A 56 20.79 -17.55 10.68
C LYS A 56 20.29 -16.12 10.55
N LEU A 57 20.19 -15.64 9.33
CA LEU A 57 19.78 -14.27 9.02
C LEU A 57 18.65 -14.30 7.99
N TRP A 58 17.61 -13.52 8.24
CA TRP A 58 16.52 -13.25 7.30
C TRP A 58 16.47 -11.75 7.06
N LEU A 59 16.73 -11.35 5.83
CA LEU A 59 16.67 -9.95 5.43
C LEU A 59 15.53 -9.76 4.42
N PRO A 60 14.44 -9.07 4.82
CA PRO A 60 13.35 -8.77 3.90
C PRO A 60 13.83 -7.96 2.70
N VAL A 61 13.33 -8.30 1.51
CA VAL A 61 13.65 -7.59 0.27
C VAL A 61 12.36 -7.07 -0.38
N PRO A 62 12.43 -5.97 -1.15
CA PRO A 62 11.29 -5.50 -1.91
C PRO A 62 10.77 -6.58 -2.86
N ASP A 63 9.44 -6.76 -2.92
CA ASP A 63 8.78 -7.68 -3.83
C ASP A 63 7.40 -7.13 -4.24
N LEU A 64 7.39 -5.94 -4.81
CA LEU A 64 6.16 -5.29 -5.24
C LEU A 64 6.20 -5.01 -6.74
N ASP A 65 5.09 -5.24 -7.40
CA ASP A 65 4.78 -4.76 -8.74
C ASP A 65 3.40 -4.12 -8.73
N THR A 66 3.39 -2.82 -8.52
CA THR A 66 2.18 -2.00 -8.41
C THR A 66 2.29 -0.78 -9.32
N ASP A 67 1.22 -0.01 -9.39
CA ASP A 67 1.23 1.27 -10.12
C ASP A 67 2.18 2.32 -9.52
N TRP A 68 2.72 2.09 -8.30
CA TRP A 68 3.51 3.09 -7.54
C TRP A 68 4.92 2.64 -7.23
N GLN A 69 5.15 1.35 -7.21
CA GLN A 69 6.45 0.74 -6.96
C GLN A 69 6.61 -0.53 -7.76
N LYS A 70 7.79 -0.74 -8.33
CA LYS A 70 8.20 -1.94 -9.05
C LYS A 70 9.55 -2.40 -8.54
N THR A 71 9.67 -3.69 -8.28
CA THR A 71 10.95 -4.33 -7.99
C THR A 71 11.55 -4.82 -9.29
N LEU A 72 12.79 -4.43 -9.59
CA LEU A 72 13.51 -4.82 -10.80
C LEU A 72 14.43 -6.02 -10.54
N SER A 73 15.21 -5.97 -9.45
CA SER A 73 16.05 -7.09 -9.01
C SER A 73 16.32 -7.02 -7.52
N ASN A 74 16.68 -8.18 -6.96
CA ASN A 74 17.31 -8.32 -5.66
C ASN A 74 18.49 -9.26 -5.85
N ASP A 75 19.70 -8.73 -5.70
CA ASP A 75 20.95 -9.45 -5.81
C ASP A 75 21.58 -9.49 -4.41
N TRP A 76 22.23 -10.60 -4.06
CA TRP A 76 22.87 -10.70 -2.76
C TRP A 76 24.22 -11.43 -2.85
N SER A 77 25.07 -11.13 -1.90
CA SER A 77 26.37 -11.72 -1.72
C SER A 77 26.74 -11.73 -0.24
N GLY A 78 27.65 -12.60 0.13
CA GLY A 78 28.13 -12.72 1.51
C GLY A 78 29.02 -13.92 1.67
N ASN A 79 29.27 -14.29 2.94
CA ASN A 79 30.09 -15.43 3.31
C ASN A 79 29.27 -16.55 3.96
N ALA A 80 27.96 -16.61 3.68
CA ALA A 80 27.09 -17.67 4.15
C ALA A 80 27.47 -19.03 3.57
N THR A 81 27.33 -20.07 4.35
CA THR A 81 27.47 -21.46 3.90
C THR A 81 26.29 -21.88 3.03
N ARG A 82 25.12 -21.34 3.30
CA ARG A 82 23.90 -21.50 2.51
C ARG A 82 23.20 -20.15 2.35
N ALA A 83 22.76 -19.86 1.14
CA ALA A 83 21.99 -18.67 0.83
C ALA A 83 20.81 -19.02 -0.09
N SER A 84 19.66 -18.44 0.15
CA SER A 84 18.47 -18.64 -0.69
C SER A 84 17.47 -17.50 -0.58
N LEU A 85 16.64 -17.36 -1.59
CA LEU A 85 15.47 -16.48 -1.51
C LEU A 85 14.30 -17.27 -0.91
N ALA A 86 13.91 -16.90 0.30
CA ALA A 86 12.76 -17.46 1.00
C ALA A 86 11.50 -16.65 0.71
N ASN A 87 10.36 -17.31 0.69
CA ASN A 87 9.05 -16.69 0.48
C ASN A 87 8.10 -17.13 1.61
N ASP A 88 7.43 -16.16 2.25
CA ASP A 88 6.29 -16.40 3.13
C ASP A 88 5.00 -16.12 2.34
N PRO A 89 4.37 -17.13 1.74
CA PRO A 89 3.18 -16.92 0.91
C PRO A 89 1.97 -16.46 1.73
N ALA A 90 1.95 -16.72 3.04
CA ALA A 90 0.85 -16.29 3.90
C ALA A 90 0.84 -14.78 4.14
N ARG A 91 2.01 -14.15 4.06
CA ARG A 91 2.17 -12.69 4.26
C ARG A 91 2.62 -11.96 3.00
N GLY A 92 2.90 -12.67 1.90
CA GLY A 92 3.41 -12.07 0.67
C GLY A 92 4.77 -11.41 0.86
N VAL A 93 5.62 -11.96 1.72
CA VAL A 93 6.93 -11.40 2.04
C VAL A 93 8.02 -12.26 1.45
N ARG A 94 8.95 -11.63 0.72
CA ARG A 94 10.21 -12.25 0.31
C ARG A 94 11.37 -11.79 1.19
N MET A 95 12.30 -12.71 1.43
CA MET A 95 13.49 -12.42 2.21
C MET A 95 14.68 -13.24 1.73
N VAL A 96 15.87 -12.68 1.80
CA VAL A 96 17.09 -13.46 1.66
C VAL A 96 17.34 -14.17 2.98
N TYR A 97 17.49 -15.47 2.91
CA TYR A 97 17.87 -16.34 4.03
C TYR A 97 19.30 -16.78 3.86
N ASP A 98 20.13 -16.51 4.87
CA ASP A 98 21.50 -16.94 4.97
C ASP A 98 21.73 -17.77 6.22
N GLU A 99 22.51 -18.84 6.09
CA GLU A 99 22.97 -19.68 7.19
C GLU A 99 24.51 -19.69 7.21
N PHE A 100 25.09 -19.41 8.36
CA PHE A 100 26.52 -19.34 8.60
C PHE A 100 26.93 -20.42 9.59
N ASP A 101 27.90 -21.24 9.23
CA ASP A 101 28.45 -22.26 10.13
C ASP A 101 29.14 -21.65 11.35
N ALA A 102 29.25 -22.45 12.40
CA ALA A 102 29.83 -22.01 13.69
C ALA A 102 31.25 -21.45 13.63
N GLY A 103 32.01 -21.76 12.58
CA GLY A 103 33.37 -21.26 12.38
C GLY A 103 33.48 -19.90 11.69
N VAL A 104 32.36 -19.33 11.22
CA VAL A 104 32.38 -18.02 10.55
C VAL A 104 32.49 -16.92 11.59
N THR A 105 33.60 -16.20 11.59
CA THR A 105 33.90 -15.17 12.60
C THR A 105 33.25 -13.80 12.35
N ALA A 106 32.88 -13.50 11.08
CA ALA A 106 32.23 -12.27 10.70
C ALA A 106 31.14 -12.56 9.66
N PRO A 107 30.00 -13.17 10.07
CA PRO A 107 28.90 -13.44 9.17
C PRO A 107 28.39 -12.14 8.55
N THR A 108 28.41 -12.04 7.22
CA THR A 108 28.05 -10.82 6.51
C THR A 108 27.19 -11.15 5.31
N LEU A 109 26.09 -10.42 5.16
CA LEU A 109 25.19 -10.42 4.02
C LEU A 109 25.09 -9.00 3.45
N THR A 110 25.29 -8.88 2.15
CA THR A 110 25.01 -7.65 1.40
C THR A 110 23.92 -7.94 0.39
N VAL A 111 22.84 -7.15 0.41
CA VAL A 111 21.75 -7.21 -0.57
C VAL A 111 21.70 -5.91 -1.31
N THR A 112 21.64 -5.97 -2.64
CA THR A 112 21.42 -4.83 -3.53
C THR A 112 20.07 -5.00 -4.23
N SER A 113 19.13 -4.13 -3.86
CA SER A 113 17.79 -4.09 -4.45
C SER A 113 17.69 -2.94 -5.44
N LYS A 114 17.29 -3.22 -6.67
CA LYS A 114 16.96 -2.20 -7.67
C LYS A 114 15.45 -2.10 -7.81
N LEU A 115 14.92 -0.90 -7.60
CA LEU A 115 13.49 -0.65 -7.59
C LEU A 115 13.14 0.66 -8.27
N GLN A 116 11.91 0.75 -8.74
CA GLN A 116 11.33 1.99 -9.26
C GLN A 116 10.18 2.42 -8.37
N THR A 117 10.11 3.73 -8.12
CA THR A 117 8.95 4.36 -7.49
C THR A 117 8.53 5.59 -8.26
N ARG A 118 7.28 6.00 -8.10
CA ARG A 118 6.80 7.28 -8.59
C ARG A 118 5.95 7.99 -7.53
N ASN A 119 5.93 9.31 -7.61
CA ASN A 119 5.10 10.10 -6.71
C ASN A 119 3.62 9.80 -6.96
N ARG A 120 2.85 9.97 -5.90
CA ARG A 120 1.42 9.85 -5.88
C ARG A 120 0.86 11.07 -5.15
N SER A 121 0.07 11.87 -5.84
CA SER A 121 -0.59 13.02 -5.24
C SER A 121 -2.11 12.89 -5.34
N VAL A 122 -2.79 13.35 -4.30
CA VAL A 122 -4.25 13.36 -4.21
C VAL A 122 -4.72 14.71 -3.70
N ASP A 123 -5.90 15.11 -4.12
CA ASP A 123 -6.58 16.28 -3.56
C ASP A 123 -7.34 15.84 -2.29
N VAL A 124 -6.73 16.11 -1.14
CA VAL A 124 -7.29 15.75 0.17
C VAL A 124 -8.52 16.58 0.55
N THR A 125 -8.75 17.73 -0.12
CA THR A 125 -9.92 18.57 0.14
C THR A 125 -11.19 18.01 -0.50
N ARG A 126 -11.04 17.12 -1.46
CA ARG A 126 -12.13 16.47 -2.20
C ARG A 126 -11.88 14.96 -2.27
N PRO A 127 -12.10 14.24 -1.17
CA PRO A 127 -11.88 12.80 -1.14
C PRO A 127 -12.76 12.09 -2.17
N GLY A 128 -12.21 11.07 -2.79
CA GLY A 128 -12.95 10.14 -3.65
C GLY A 128 -13.37 8.91 -2.86
N THR A 129 -14.21 8.09 -3.47
CA THR A 129 -14.61 6.78 -2.96
C THR A 129 -13.55 5.74 -3.34
N VAL A 130 -13.17 4.91 -2.40
CA VAL A 130 -12.34 3.72 -2.60
C VAL A 130 -13.19 2.47 -2.35
N ALA A 131 -12.85 1.38 -3.01
CA ALA A 131 -13.49 0.11 -2.75
C ALA A 131 -13.21 -0.35 -1.31
N ASP A 132 -14.21 -0.97 -0.70
CA ASP A 132 -14.05 -1.58 0.61
C ASP A 132 -13.01 -2.70 0.56
N VAL A 133 -12.24 -2.83 1.64
CA VAL A 133 -11.32 -3.95 1.81
C VAL A 133 -12.13 -5.19 2.22
N ASP A 134 -11.87 -6.33 1.59
CA ASP A 134 -12.57 -7.56 1.89
C ASP A 134 -12.35 -8.04 3.34
N ALA A 135 -13.33 -8.76 3.89
CA ALA A 135 -13.34 -9.17 5.28
C ALA A 135 -12.18 -10.11 5.66
N ALA A 136 -11.66 -10.90 4.71
CA ALA A 136 -10.53 -11.80 4.96
C ALA A 136 -9.23 -11.01 5.13
N SER A 137 -9.00 -10.03 4.27
CA SER A 137 -7.88 -9.09 4.38
C SER A 137 -7.95 -8.28 5.68
N LEU A 138 -9.12 -7.75 6.03
CA LEU A 138 -9.30 -7.05 7.30
C LEU A 138 -8.98 -7.95 8.50
N LYS A 139 -9.48 -9.19 8.51
CA LYS A 139 -9.20 -10.15 9.58
C LYS A 139 -7.70 -10.46 9.68
N GLN A 140 -7.02 -10.60 8.55
CA GLN A 140 -5.58 -10.90 8.51
C GLN A 140 -4.75 -9.74 9.07
N TYR A 141 -5.03 -8.50 8.65
CA TYR A 141 -4.17 -7.35 8.97
C TYR A 141 -4.60 -6.57 10.22
N LEU A 142 -5.83 -6.74 10.68
CA LEU A 142 -6.33 -6.13 11.93
C LEU A 142 -6.36 -7.12 13.09
N GLY A 143 -5.95 -8.36 12.89
CA GLY A 143 -5.87 -9.38 13.95
C GLY A 143 -4.70 -9.12 14.91
N PRO A 144 -4.78 -9.66 16.15
CA PRO A 144 -3.67 -9.60 17.09
C PRO A 144 -2.52 -10.50 16.63
N THR A 145 -1.31 -10.14 17.07
CA THR A 145 -0.16 -11.03 17.04
C THR A 145 0.29 -11.30 18.47
N GLU A 146 1.20 -12.27 18.66
CA GLU A 146 1.76 -12.57 19.98
C GLU A 146 2.36 -11.35 20.69
N LEU A 147 3.01 -10.47 19.91
CA LEU A 147 3.71 -9.27 20.43
C LEU A 147 2.90 -7.98 20.27
N GLN A 148 1.77 -8.02 19.57
CA GLN A 148 0.91 -6.87 19.29
C GLN A 148 -0.55 -7.20 19.64
N PRO A 149 -0.92 -7.21 20.94
CA PRO A 149 -2.29 -7.42 21.35
C PRO A 149 -3.17 -6.23 20.90
N ILE A 150 -4.43 -6.53 20.56
CA ILE A 150 -5.44 -5.50 20.19
C ILE A 150 -6.49 -5.28 21.26
N ASP A 151 -6.23 -5.74 22.47
CA ASP A 151 -7.11 -5.64 23.66
C ASP A 151 -6.47 -4.80 24.78
N GLY A 152 -7.02 -4.84 25.95
CA GLY A 152 -6.51 -4.18 27.15
C GLY A 152 -6.23 -2.69 26.95
N VAL A 153 -5.03 -2.24 27.34
CA VAL A 153 -4.61 -0.84 27.25
C VAL A 153 -4.53 -0.35 25.80
N VAL A 154 -4.13 -1.19 24.85
CA VAL A 154 -4.04 -0.81 23.42
C VAL A 154 -5.41 -0.40 22.90
N ARG A 155 -6.43 -1.26 23.13
CA ARG A 155 -7.80 -0.96 22.72
C ARG A 155 -8.35 0.28 23.41
N LYS A 156 -8.11 0.41 24.73
CA LYS A 156 -8.58 1.57 25.49
C LYS A 156 -8.03 2.86 24.91
N THR A 157 -6.71 2.96 24.72
CA THR A 157 -6.07 4.15 24.17
C THR A 157 -6.56 4.48 22.76
N ALA A 158 -6.74 3.47 21.90
CA ALA A 158 -7.23 3.68 20.54
C ALA A 158 -8.68 4.18 20.47
N LEU A 159 -9.50 3.90 21.49
CA LEU A 159 -10.90 4.38 21.55
C LEU A 159 -11.03 5.75 22.22
N GLU A 160 -10.00 6.19 22.93
CA GLU A 160 -9.96 7.49 23.63
C GLU A 160 -9.28 8.59 22.79
N ALA A 161 -8.64 8.24 21.65
CA ALA A 161 -7.96 9.16 20.73
C ALA A 161 -8.92 9.70 19.65
#